data_5ec14f5db22c543d090266ade05c390b
#
_entry.id   5ec14f5db22c543d090266ade05c390b
#
_cell.length_a   1.000
_cell.length_b   1.000
_cell.length_c   1.000
_cell.angle_alpha   90.00
_cell.angle_beta   90.00
_cell.angle_gamma   90.00
#
_symmetry.space_group_name_H-M   'P 1'
#
loop_
_entity.id
_entity.type
_entity.pdbx_description
1 polymer ?
#
loop_
_entity_poly.entity_id
_entity_poly.type
_entity_poly.pdbx_seq_one_letter_code
_entity_poly.pdbx_strand_id
1 'polypeptide(L)'
;RLEIATILNRCVKALSSSVNVDKAIHHLLEIINDYFDADRTYIFKLDTDQGILTNTYEYVKDQVTEQQENLQGIPMEVISSWMQKFEESNVYYIPDLELEKGTPHYEILKMQDINRLLAVPLLRDEKIVGFMGVDNPRKHYSDETLLASLQFFVTDSLTRKREQEKLKYLSYRDMLTELFNRNKYIEVLERYKNRHVEKVGVAFIDLNGLKKVNDQKGHEAGDELIRNAAAVIKTSFPEKAFRIGGDEFVV
;
A
#
# COMPACT_ATOMS: atom_id res chain seq x y z
N ARG A 1 24.57 -4.11 21.84
CA ARG A 1 23.36 -3.46 22.42
C ARG A 1 23.34 -1.96 22.12
N LEU A 2 24.43 -1.21 22.29
CA LEU A 2 24.48 0.24 22.00
C LEU A 2 24.28 0.55 20.52
N GLU A 3 24.85 -0.26 19.64
CA GLU A 3 24.71 -0.14 18.19
C GLU A 3 23.26 -0.31 17.73
N ILE A 4 22.58 -1.38 18.16
CA ILE A 4 21.15 -1.61 17.84
C ILE A 4 20.29 -0.44 18.32
N ALA A 5 20.50 0.06 19.54
CA ALA A 5 19.75 1.20 20.06
C ALA A 5 19.94 2.47 19.22
N THR A 6 21.14 2.72 18.74
CA THR A 6 21.45 3.85 17.86
C THR A 6 20.75 3.72 16.51
N ILE A 7 20.81 2.55 15.87
CA ILE A 7 20.15 2.28 14.60
C ILE A 7 18.62 2.33 14.77
N LEU A 8 18.07 1.73 15.84
CA LEU A 8 16.65 1.78 16.14
C LEU A 8 16.15 3.24 16.27
N ASN A 9 16.88 4.09 16.98
CA ASN A 9 16.55 5.52 17.07
C ASN A 9 16.54 6.21 15.70
N ARG A 10 17.51 5.90 14.83
CA ARG A 10 17.53 6.43 13.45
C ARG A 10 16.30 5.97 12.67
N CYS A 11 15.94 4.70 12.75
CA CYS A 11 14.78 4.12 12.11
C CYS A 11 13.46 4.77 12.58
N VAL A 12 13.27 4.91 13.89
CA VAL A 12 12.08 5.53 14.49
C VAL A 12 12.00 7.02 14.08
N LYS A 13 13.13 7.72 14.07
CA LYS A 13 13.20 9.11 13.62
C LYS A 13 12.85 9.24 12.13
N ALA A 14 13.31 8.33 11.26
CA ALA A 14 12.95 8.31 9.85
C ALA A 14 11.44 8.17 9.65
N LEU A 15 10.78 7.27 10.40
CA LEU A 15 9.33 7.06 10.34
C LEU A 15 8.51 8.27 10.88
N SER A 16 9.04 9.00 11.86
CA SER A 16 8.33 10.10 12.51
C SER A 16 8.57 11.47 11.88
N SER A 17 9.67 11.66 11.14
CA SER A 17 10.09 12.97 10.63
C SER A 17 9.48 13.37 9.28
N SER A 18 8.88 12.45 8.55
CA SER A 18 8.31 12.70 7.23
C SER A 18 6.79 12.75 7.24
N VAL A 19 6.23 13.80 6.64
CA VAL A 19 4.78 13.89 6.35
C VAL A 19 4.35 12.83 5.31
N ASN A 20 5.28 12.39 4.46
CA ASN A 20 5.05 11.35 3.45
C ASN A 20 5.55 10.01 3.98
N VAL A 21 4.61 9.11 4.29
CA VAL A 21 4.88 7.79 4.85
C VAL A 21 5.70 6.92 3.88
N ASP A 22 5.48 7.04 2.55
CA ASP A 22 6.23 6.25 1.57
C ASP A 22 7.72 6.60 1.60
N LYS A 23 8.06 7.89 1.61
CA LYS A 23 9.45 8.36 1.75
C LYS A 23 10.06 7.92 3.08
N ALA A 24 9.28 7.96 4.16
CA ALA A 24 9.73 7.52 5.48
C ALA A 24 10.08 6.03 5.49
N ILE A 25 9.25 5.20 4.87
CA ILE A 25 9.48 3.75 4.77
C ILE A 25 10.68 3.45 3.87
N HIS A 26 10.82 4.08 2.71
CA HIS A 26 11.99 3.88 1.86
C HIS A 26 13.30 4.23 2.59
N HIS A 27 13.34 5.35 3.33
CA HIS A 27 14.51 5.70 4.12
C HIS A 27 14.75 4.73 5.29
N LEU A 28 13.68 4.20 5.90
CA LEU A 28 13.80 3.13 6.89
C LEU A 28 14.45 1.88 6.30
N LEU A 29 13.98 1.43 5.11
CA LEU A 29 14.51 0.23 4.45
C LEU A 29 15.98 0.41 4.06
N GLU A 30 16.39 1.60 3.63
CA GLU A 30 17.79 1.95 3.39
C GLU A 30 18.65 1.79 4.66
N ILE A 31 18.20 2.33 5.79
CA ILE A 31 18.92 2.21 7.08
C ILE A 31 19.05 0.74 7.50
N ILE A 32 17.99 -0.05 7.35
CA ILE A 32 18.01 -1.48 7.67
C ILE A 32 18.95 -2.22 6.72
N ASN A 33 18.90 -1.94 5.42
CA ASN A 33 19.75 -2.55 4.42
C ASN A 33 21.24 -2.33 4.72
N ASP A 34 21.62 -1.10 5.06
CA ASP A 34 22.98 -0.74 5.45
C ASP A 34 23.44 -1.47 6.72
N TYR A 35 22.57 -1.60 7.72
CA TYR A 35 22.89 -2.30 8.97
C TYR A 35 23.19 -3.78 8.72
N PHE A 36 22.39 -4.45 7.90
CA PHE A 36 22.58 -5.86 7.55
C PHE A 36 23.61 -6.07 6.44
N ASP A 37 24.04 -5.01 5.75
CA ASP A 37 24.81 -5.09 4.49
C ASP A 37 24.15 -6.09 3.53
N ALA A 38 22.83 -5.92 3.31
CA ALA A 38 21.99 -6.83 2.56
C ALA A 38 21.92 -6.44 1.07
N ASP A 39 21.45 -7.37 0.23
CA ASP A 39 21.16 -7.08 -1.18
C ASP A 39 19.84 -6.33 -1.30
N ARG A 40 18.81 -6.76 -0.56
CA ARG A 40 17.46 -6.17 -0.55
C ARG A 40 16.92 -6.08 0.87
N THR A 41 16.08 -5.09 1.08
CA THR A 41 15.21 -4.97 2.27
C THR A 41 13.82 -4.65 1.78
N TYR A 42 12.79 -5.33 2.30
CA TYR A 42 11.45 -5.28 1.73
C TYR A 42 10.35 -5.37 2.78
N ILE A 43 9.14 -4.97 2.35
CA ILE A 43 7.89 -5.17 3.07
C ILE A 43 6.87 -5.80 2.14
N PHE A 44 6.34 -6.95 2.54
CA PHE A 44 5.20 -7.60 1.89
C PHE A 44 3.92 -7.35 2.68
N LYS A 45 2.84 -7.10 1.95
CA LYS A 45 1.47 -7.10 2.47
C LYS A 45 0.82 -8.45 2.16
N LEU A 46 0.06 -8.96 3.12
CA LEU A 46 -0.81 -10.13 2.97
C LEU A 46 -2.25 -9.68 2.76
N ASP A 47 -2.90 -10.25 1.77
CA ASP A 47 -4.34 -10.15 1.54
C ASP A 47 -4.95 -11.54 1.76
N THR A 48 -5.42 -11.79 2.99
CA THR A 48 -5.97 -13.08 3.40
C THR A 48 -7.31 -13.38 2.72
N ASP A 49 -8.07 -12.35 2.31
CA ASP A 49 -9.35 -12.52 1.64
C ASP A 49 -9.16 -13.03 0.20
N GLN A 50 -8.11 -12.57 -0.46
CA GLN A 50 -7.74 -12.99 -1.81
C GLN A 50 -6.72 -14.13 -1.83
N GLY A 51 -6.11 -14.46 -0.69
CA GLY A 51 -5.08 -15.50 -0.59
C GLY A 51 -3.77 -15.14 -1.30
N ILE A 52 -3.40 -13.85 -1.33
CA ILE A 52 -2.21 -13.36 -2.04
C ILE A 52 -1.29 -12.53 -1.15
N LEU A 53 -0.03 -12.46 -1.55
CA LEU A 53 0.97 -11.53 -0.99
C LEU A 53 1.52 -10.62 -2.08
N THR A 54 1.93 -9.42 -1.69
CA THR A 54 2.39 -8.37 -2.61
C THR A 54 3.56 -7.63 -1.98
N ASN A 55 4.67 -7.51 -2.73
CA ASN A 55 5.79 -6.66 -2.35
C ASN A 55 5.37 -5.18 -2.48
N THR A 56 5.17 -4.51 -1.34
CA THR A 56 4.67 -3.12 -1.31
C THR A 56 5.79 -2.09 -1.24
N TYR A 57 6.92 -2.45 -0.66
CA TYR A 57 8.10 -1.60 -0.56
C TYR A 57 9.35 -2.44 -0.68
N GLU A 58 10.31 -1.95 -1.43
CA GLU A 58 11.62 -2.57 -1.62
C GLU A 58 12.70 -1.49 -1.66
N TYR A 59 13.83 -1.77 -1.02
CA TYR A 59 15.10 -1.07 -1.21
C TYR A 59 16.13 -2.09 -1.70
N VAL A 60 16.86 -1.74 -2.74
CA VAL A 60 17.90 -2.60 -3.32
C VAL A 60 19.25 -1.90 -3.28
N LYS A 61 20.30 -2.66 -3.04
CA LYS A 61 21.67 -2.19 -3.14
C LYS A 61 22.07 -2.00 -4.60
N ASP A 62 23.02 -1.13 -4.86
CA ASP A 62 23.56 -0.92 -6.22
C ASP A 62 23.93 -2.26 -6.89
N GLN A 63 23.59 -2.41 -8.16
CA GLN A 63 23.80 -3.59 -9.00
C GLN A 63 22.93 -4.82 -8.65
N VAL A 64 22.01 -4.70 -7.73
CA VAL A 64 21.01 -5.74 -7.42
C VAL A 64 19.72 -5.43 -8.22
N THR A 65 19.12 -6.46 -8.80
CA THR A 65 17.88 -6.31 -9.56
C THR A 65 16.67 -6.11 -8.63
N GLU A 66 15.89 -5.07 -8.90
CA GLU A 66 14.60 -4.84 -8.24
C GLU A 66 13.62 -5.96 -8.57
N GLN A 67 12.83 -6.39 -7.57
CA GLN A 67 11.84 -7.45 -7.70
C GLN A 67 10.43 -7.00 -7.36
N GLN A 68 10.25 -5.79 -6.88
CA GLN A 68 8.96 -5.28 -6.41
C GLN A 68 7.84 -5.49 -7.43
N GLU A 69 8.06 -5.16 -8.71
CA GLU A 69 7.03 -5.32 -9.75
C GLU A 69 6.77 -6.78 -10.13
N ASN A 70 7.78 -7.65 -9.98
CA ASN A 70 7.65 -9.08 -10.28
C ASN A 70 6.94 -9.86 -9.17
N LEU A 71 6.90 -9.31 -7.96
CA LEU A 71 6.36 -9.96 -6.76
C LEU A 71 5.00 -9.36 -6.35
N GLN A 72 4.08 -9.28 -7.30
CA GLN A 72 2.73 -8.78 -7.12
C GLN A 72 1.71 -9.93 -7.22
N GLY A 73 0.80 -10.03 -6.26
CA GLY A 73 -0.28 -11.03 -6.30
C GLY A 73 0.20 -12.49 -6.22
N ILE A 74 1.28 -12.75 -5.51
CA ILE A 74 1.84 -14.11 -5.34
C ILE A 74 0.90 -14.92 -4.44
N PRO A 75 0.55 -16.18 -4.78
CA PRO A 75 -0.27 -17.03 -3.93
C PRO A 75 0.35 -17.25 -2.54
N MET A 76 -0.44 -17.14 -1.47
CA MET A 76 0.05 -17.30 -0.09
C MET A 76 0.55 -18.72 0.22
N GLU A 77 0.11 -19.72 -0.55
CA GLU A 77 0.62 -21.09 -0.42
C GLU A 77 2.14 -21.19 -0.55
N VAL A 78 2.74 -20.29 -1.33
CA VAL A 78 4.21 -20.21 -1.52
C VAL A 78 4.95 -20.02 -0.21
N ILE A 79 4.36 -19.30 0.74
CA ILE A 79 4.95 -18.99 2.04
C ILE A 79 4.25 -19.71 3.22
N SER A 80 3.56 -20.81 2.97
CA SER A 80 2.82 -21.53 4.03
C SER A 80 3.69 -21.94 5.21
N SER A 81 4.92 -22.39 4.95
CA SER A 81 5.90 -22.73 6.00
C SER A 81 6.40 -21.50 6.77
N TRP A 82 6.44 -20.32 6.14
CA TRP A 82 6.82 -19.08 6.81
C TRP A 82 5.74 -18.66 7.80
N MET A 83 4.47 -18.78 7.42
CA MET A 83 3.35 -18.44 8.29
C MET A 83 3.38 -19.26 9.59
N GLN A 84 3.62 -20.58 9.48
CA GLN A 84 3.79 -21.42 10.64
C GLN A 84 4.96 -20.97 11.53
N LYS A 85 6.11 -20.65 10.94
CA LYS A 85 7.29 -20.18 11.67
C LYS A 85 7.08 -18.82 12.33
N PHE A 86 6.36 -17.91 11.66
CA PHE A 86 5.99 -16.63 12.27
C PHE A 86 5.12 -16.80 13.51
N GLU A 87 4.18 -17.76 13.51
CA GLU A 87 3.36 -18.09 14.67
C GLU A 87 4.16 -18.75 15.81
N GLU A 88 5.13 -19.62 15.47
CA GLU A 88 5.93 -20.36 16.44
C GLU A 88 7.04 -19.51 17.08
N SER A 89 7.74 -18.70 16.30
CA SER A 89 8.99 -18.06 16.71
C SER A 89 9.10 -16.57 16.37
N ASN A 90 8.08 -15.98 15.74
CA ASN A 90 8.05 -14.59 15.32
C ASN A 90 9.21 -14.19 14.36
N VAL A 91 9.83 -15.19 13.73
CA VAL A 91 10.93 -15.02 12.77
C VAL A 91 10.97 -16.16 11.78
N TYR A 92 11.35 -15.85 10.54
CA TYR A 92 11.72 -16.82 9.53
C TYR A 92 13.16 -16.55 9.08
N TYR A 93 14.02 -17.55 9.24
CA TYR A 93 15.42 -17.44 8.90
C TYR A 93 15.84 -18.60 8.01
N ILE A 94 16.38 -18.30 6.84
CA ILE A 94 17.03 -19.26 5.93
C ILE A 94 18.52 -18.98 5.96
N PRO A 95 19.33 -19.84 6.58
CA PRO A 95 20.80 -19.69 6.61
C PRO A 95 21.43 -20.03 5.26
N ASP A 96 20.82 -20.96 4.51
CA ASP A 96 21.25 -21.44 3.21
C ASP A 96 20.01 -21.96 2.45
N LEU A 97 19.73 -21.39 1.29
CA LEU A 97 18.56 -21.73 0.48
C LEU A 97 18.55 -23.20 0.04
N GLU A 98 19.70 -23.85 -0.13
CA GLU A 98 19.75 -25.26 -0.51
C GLU A 98 19.10 -26.20 0.52
N LEU A 99 18.96 -25.75 1.79
CA LEU A 99 18.22 -26.49 2.83
C LEU A 99 16.71 -26.47 2.63
N GLU A 100 16.21 -25.52 1.84
CA GLU A 100 14.78 -25.35 1.53
C GLU A 100 14.37 -26.05 0.23
N LYS A 101 15.24 -26.87 -0.36
CA LYS A 101 14.96 -27.56 -1.63
C LYS A 101 13.72 -28.44 -1.54
N GLY A 102 12.82 -28.23 -2.48
CA GLY A 102 11.51 -28.96 -2.51
C GLY A 102 10.37 -28.21 -1.81
N THR A 103 10.63 -27.06 -1.20
CA THR A 103 9.57 -26.19 -0.69
C THR A 103 8.95 -25.32 -1.82
N PRO A 104 7.72 -24.86 -1.66
CA PRO A 104 7.04 -24.03 -2.68
C PRO A 104 7.79 -22.71 -2.99
N HIS A 105 8.52 -22.14 -2.04
CA HIS A 105 9.24 -20.88 -2.19
C HIS A 105 10.66 -21.02 -2.76
N TYR A 106 11.22 -22.24 -2.80
CA TYR A 106 12.61 -22.47 -3.21
C TYR A 106 12.94 -21.90 -4.59
N GLU A 107 12.16 -22.24 -5.63
CA GLU A 107 12.42 -21.81 -6.98
C GLU A 107 12.27 -20.28 -7.14
N ILE A 108 11.29 -19.68 -6.45
CA ILE A 108 11.07 -18.23 -6.47
C ILE A 108 12.26 -17.49 -5.86
N LEU A 109 12.78 -17.96 -4.73
CA LEU A 109 13.94 -17.35 -4.07
C LEU A 109 15.22 -17.55 -4.91
N LYS A 110 15.39 -18.72 -5.50
CA LYS A 110 16.53 -19.06 -6.35
C LYS A 110 16.62 -18.19 -7.60
N MET A 111 15.48 -17.94 -8.28
CA MET A 111 15.43 -17.05 -9.44
C MET A 111 15.81 -15.59 -9.12
N GLN A 112 15.77 -15.21 -7.86
CA GLN A 112 16.14 -13.87 -7.38
C GLN A 112 17.56 -13.81 -6.81
N ASP A 113 18.37 -14.88 -6.99
CA ASP A 113 19.72 -15.03 -6.44
C ASP A 113 19.77 -14.91 -4.90
N ILE A 114 18.69 -15.33 -4.21
CA ILE A 114 18.64 -15.34 -2.75
C ILE A 114 19.25 -16.64 -2.26
N ASN A 115 20.29 -16.54 -1.42
CA ASN A 115 20.92 -17.67 -0.76
C ASN A 115 20.60 -17.72 0.73
N ARG A 116 20.29 -16.58 1.32
CA ARG A 116 20.01 -16.41 2.74
C ARG A 116 18.95 -15.33 2.90
N LEU A 117 18.06 -15.50 3.89
CA LEU A 117 17.12 -14.46 4.21
C LEU A 117 16.76 -14.46 5.70
N LEU A 118 16.39 -13.30 6.21
CA LEU A 118 15.83 -13.11 7.54
C LEU A 118 14.58 -12.26 7.42
N ALA A 119 13.45 -12.73 7.95
CA ALA A 119 12.18 -12.02 7.91
C ALA A 119 11.43 -12.11 9.25
N VAL A 120 10.67 -11.07 9.56
CA VAL A 120 9.78 -11.00 10.73
C VAL A 120 8.37 -10.61 10.30
N PRO A 121 7.31 -11.13 10.95
CA PRO A 121 5.93 -10.78 10.61
C PRO A 121 5.62 -9.34 11.02
N LEU A 122 4.64 -8.73 10.36
CA LEU A 122 4.02 -7.49 10.75
C LEU A 122 2.64 -7.79 11.32
N LEU A 123 2.40 -7.44 12.57
CA LEU A 123 1.21 -7.81 13.31
C LEU A 123 0.28 -6.61 13.50
N ARG A 124 -1.00 -6.81 13.26
CA ARG A 124 -2.08 -5.89 13.63
C ARG A 124 -3.21 -6.67 14.29
N ASP A 125 -3.59 -6.28 15.50
CA ASP A 125 -4.61 -6.96 16.31
C ASP A 125 -4.32 -8.48 16.41
N GLU A 126 -3.07 -8.82 16.72
CA GLU A 126 -2.53 -10.18 16.83
C GLU A 126 -2.58 -11.01 15.54
N LYS A 127 -2.97 -10.43 14.40
CA LYS A 127 -3.01 -11.08 13.09
C LYS A 127 -1.81 -10.66 12.24
N ILE A 128 -1.23 -11.60 11.52
CA ILE A 128 -0.17 -11.33 10.56
C ILE A 128 -0.81 -10.64 9.34
N VAL A 129 -0.41 -9.38 9.08
CA VAL A 129 -0.91 -8.57 7.96
C VAL A 129 0.15 -8.36 6.87
N GLY A 130 1.36 -8.82 7.13
CA GLY A 130 2.50 -8.70 6.24
C GLY A 130 3.76 -9.24 6.91
N PHE A 131 4.88 -9.02 6.27
CA PHE A 131 6.20 -9.27 6.85
C PHE A 131 7.23 -8.31 6.25
N MET A 132 8.32 -8.10 6.95
CA MET A 132 9.49 -7.39 6.44
C MET A 132 10.71 -8.26 6.59
N GLY A 133 11.66 -8.11 5.67
CA GLY A 133 12.85 -8.94 5.68
C GLY A 133 14.01 -8.35 4.91
N VAL A 134 15.13 -9.06 4.97
CA VAL A 134 16.37 -8.76 4.28
C VAL A 134 16.88 -9.99 3.55
N ASP A 135 17.32 -9.81 2.30
CA ASP A 135 17.91 -10.84 1.47
C ASP A 135 19.42 -10.72 1.45
N ASN A 136 20.10 -11.87 1.51
CA ASN A 136 21.54 -12.00 1.47
C ASN A 136 22.28 -11.07 2.46
N PRO A 137 21.84 -10.97 3.74
CA PRO A 137 22.55 -10.17 4.73
C PRO A 137 23.99 -10.71 4.93
N ARG A 138 24.97 -9.81 4.91
CA ARG A 138 26.40 -10.14 5.14
C ARG A 138 26.80 -9.91 6.59
N LYS A 139 26.05 -9.01 7.29
CA LYS A 139 26.22 -8.73 8.72
C LYS A 139 24.95 -9.08 9.47
N HIS A 140 25.06 -9.40 10.74
CA HIS A 140 23.93 -9.67 11.64
C HIS A 140 22.89 -10.68 11.12
N TYR A 141 23.29 -11.56 10.20
CA TYR A 141 22.43 -12.40 9.36
C TYR A 141 21.53 -13.39 10.13
N SER A 142 21.78 -13.62 11.41
CA SER A 142 20.96 -14.47 12.29
C SER A 142 20.40 -13.71 13.50
N ASP A 143 20.52 -12.38 13.52
CA ASP A 143 20.05 -11.52 14.62
C ASP A 143 18.83 -10.72 14.18
N GLU A 144 17.65 -11.21 14.53
CA GLU A 144 16.36 -10.58 14.24
C GLU A 144 16.04 -9.37 15.13
N THR A 145 16.85 -9.06 16.13
CA THR A 145 16.55 -8.09 17.19
C THR A 145 16.13 -6.72 16.65
N LEU A 146 16.84 -6.22 15.63
CA LEU A 146 16.48 -4.93 15.00
C LEU A 146 15.13 -5.01 14.30
N LEU A 147 14.93 -6.03 13.45
CA LEU A 147 13.66 -6.18 12.71
C LEU A 147 12.50 -6.38 13.66
N ALA A 148 12.64 -7.26 14.66
CA ALA A 148 11.62 -7.51 15.67
C ALA A 148 11.26 -6.24 16.47
N SER A 149 12.26 -5.41 16.81
CA SER A 149 12.04 -4.13 17.49
C SER A 149 11.29 -3.11 16.63
N LEU A 150 11.37 -3.22 15.29
CA LEU A 150 10.73 -2.31 14.35
C LEU A 150 9.32 -2.72 13.94
N GLN A 151 8.90 -3.98 14.19
CA GLN A 151 7.59 -4.52 13.78
C GLN A 151 6.43 -3.57 14.13
N PHE A 152 6.35 -3.13 15.38
CA PHE A 152 5.29 -2.24 15.83
C PHE A 152 5.31 -0.89 15.10
N PHE A 153 6.46 -0.25 14.97
CA PHE A 153 6.59 1.07 14.34
C PHE A 153 6.26 1.04 12.85
N VAL A 154 6.66 -0.02 12.15
CA VAL A 154 6.34 -0.21 10.74
C VAL A 154 4.85 -0.47 10.55
N THR A 155 4.26 -1.37 11.33
CA THR A 155 2.82 -1.68 11.26
C THR A 155 1.97 -0.46 11.59
N ASP A 156 2.33 0.32 12.61
CA ASP A 156 1.63 1.56 12.97
C ASP A 156 1.70 2.60 11.84
N SER A 157 2.88 2.78 11.23
CA SER A 157 3.06 3.71 10.12
C SER A 157 2.23 3.31 8.89
N LEU A 158 2.19 2.03 8.53
CA LEU A 158 1.36 1.50 7.44
C LEU A 158 -0.14 1.62 7.74
N THR A 159 -0.54 1.39 8.98
CA THR A 159 -1.93 1.54 9.42
C THR A 159 -2.38 2.99 9.31
N ARG A 160 -1.58 3.93 9.83
CA ARG A 160 -1.85 5.38 9.71
C ARG A 160 -1.97 5.83 8.25
N LYS A 161 -1.09 5.35 7.36
CA LYS A 161 -1.19 5.64 5.92
C LYS A 161 -2.53 5.17 5.37
N ARG A 162 -2.92 3.92 5.63
CA ARG A 162 -4.19 3.35 5.16
C ARG A 162 -5.40 4.13 5.68
N GLU A 163 -5.39 4.54 6.94
CA GLU A 163 -6.45 5.35 7.53
C GLU A 163 -6.53 6.74 6.90
N GLN A 164 -5.40 7.39 6.69
CA GLN A 164 -5.34 8.68 6.00
C GLN A 164 -5.86 8.58 4.56
N GLU A 165 -5.49 7.55 3.81
CA GLU A 165 -5.98 7.30 2.46
C GLU A 165 -7.49 7.05 2.45
N LYS A 166 -8.00 6.27 3.41
CA LYS A 166 -9.44 6.03 3.58
C LYS A 166 -10.21 7.31 3.91
N LEU A 167 -9.70 8.10 4.86
CA LEU A 167 -10.31 9.39 5.21
C LEU A 167 -10.31 10.35 4.01
N LYS A 168 -9.21 10.40 3.26
CA LYS A 168 -9.11 11.20 2.04
C LYS A 168 -10.08 10.73 0.97
N TYR A 169 -10.22 9.41 0.78
CA TYR A 169 -11.19 8.84 -0.14
C TYR A 169 -12.62 9.24 0.23
N LEU A 170 -13.03 9.05 1.50
CA LEU A 170 -14.35 9.40 2.00
C LEU A 170 -14.62 10.92 1.94
N SER A 171 -13.59 11.74 2.14
CA SER A 171 -13.69 13.20 2.07
C SER A 171 -13.88 13.74 0.65
N TYR A 172 -13.43 13.00 -0.39
CA TYR A 172 -13.39 13.49 -1.77
C TYR A 172 -14.22 12.69 -2.77
N ARG A 173 -14.87 11.59 -2.35
CA ARG A 173 -15.74 10.80 -3.21
C ARG A 173 -17.21 10.95 -2.82
N ASP A 174 -18.08 10.89 -3.80
CA ASP A 174 -19.51 10.77 -3.60
C ASP A 174 -19.89 9.31 -3.39
N MET A 175 -20.56 9.01 -2.29
CA MET A 175 -20.84 7.63 -1.86
C MET A 175 -21.81 6.88 -2.77
N LEU A 176 -22.65 7.58 -3.55
CA LEU A 176 -23.61 6.97 -4.45
C LEU A 176 -22.98 6.60 -5.81
N THR A 177 -22.08 7.47 -6.30
CA THR A 177 -21.56 7.40 -7.67
C THR A 177 -20.08 7.07 -7.76
N GLU A 178 -19.35 7.16 -6.63
CA GLU A 178 -17.87 7.04 -6.56
C GLU A 178 -17.12 8.11 -7.39
N LEU A 179 -17.81 9.06 -8.00
CA LEU A 179 -17.17 10.22 -8.60
C LEU A 179 -16.58 11.12 -7.52
N PHE A 180 -15.76 12.07 -7.91
CA PHE A 180 -15.34 13.11 -6.98
C PHE A 180 -16.57 13.90 -6.51
N ASN A 181 -16.57 14.27 -5.23
CA ASN A 181 -17.63 15.06 -4.63
C ASN A 181 -17.37 16.58 -4.77
N ARG A 182 -18.32 17.38 -4.27
CA ARG A 182 -18.23 18.84 -4.27
C ARG A 182 -16.98 19.38 -3.58
N ASN A 183 -16.52 18.75 -2.50
CA ASN A 183 -15.32 19.20 -1.78
C ASN A 183 -14.08 19.11 -2.68
N LYS A 184 -13.94 18.00 -3.41
CA LYS A 184 -12.85 17.82 -4.38
C LYS A 184 -12.93 18.79 -5.55
N TYR A 185 -14.13 19.08 -6.04
CA TYR A 185 -14.36 20.09 -7.07
C TYR A 185 -13.84 21.48 -6.62
N ILE A 186 -14.22 21.92 -5.40
CA ILE A 186 -13.76 23.21 -4.85
C ILE A 186 -12.23 23.24 -4.72
N GLU A 187 -11.62 22.19 -4.18
CA GLU A 187 -10.14 22.10 -4.06
C GLU A 187 -9.46 22.24 -5.43
N VAL A 188 -9.99 21.57 -6.45
CA VAL A 188 -9.45 21.62 -7.81
C VAL A 188 -9.59 23.03 -8.40
N LEU A 189 -10.73 23.69 -8.23
CA LEU A 189 -10.94 25.09 -8.67
C LEU A 189 -9.94 26.04 -8.01
N GLU A 190 -9.69 25.90 -6.71
CA GLU A 190 -8.72 26.75 -5.99
C GLU A 190 -7.30 26.57 -6.53
N ARG A 191 -6.92 25.32 -6.86
CA ARG A 191 -5.63 25.06 -7.50
C ARG A 191 -5.49 25.74 -8.86
N TYR A 192 -6.56 25.75 -9.66
CA TYR A 192 -6.55 26.41 -10.97
C TYR A 192 -6.51 27.95 -10.85
N LYS A 193 -7.17 28.55 -9.86
CA LYS A 193 -7.11 29.98 -9.59
C LYS A 193 -5.67 30.45 -9.29
N ASN A 194 -4.88 29.60 -8.68
CA ASN A 194 -3.51 29.90 -8.24
C ASN A 194 -2.42 29.48 -9.25
N ARG A 195 -2.79 28.92 -10.41
CA ARG A 195 -1.87 28.51 -11.46
C ARG A 195 -2.19 29.24 -12.77
N HIS A 196 -1.16 29.69 -13.48
CA HIS A 196 -1.31 30.14 -14.85
C HIS A 196 -1.58 28.95 -15.76
N VAL A 197 -2.85 28.67 -16.00
CA VAL A 197 -3.30 27.62 -16.93
C VAL A 197 -3.81 28.30 -18.18
N GLU A 198 -3.23 27.96 -19.35
CA GLU A 198 -3.55 28.64 -20.60
C GLU A 198 -5.00 28.39 -21.07
N LYS A 199 -5.53 27.18 -20.90
CA LYS A 199 -6.91 26.84 -21.28
C LYS A 199 -7.45 25.68 -20.43
N VAL A 200 -8.64 25.84 -19.89
CA VAL A 200 -9.42 24.77 -19.20
C VAL A 200 -10.82 24.78 -19.79
N GLY A 201 -11.33 23.60 -20.18
CA GLY A 201 -12.72 23.40 -20.50
C GLY A 201 -13.45 22.86 -19.26
N VAL A 202 -14.62 23.39 -18.98
CA VAL A 202 -15.51 22.90 -17.91
C VAL A 202 -16.89 22.69 -18.50
N ALA A 203 -17.48 21.52 -18.27
CA ALA A 203 -18.86 21.24 -18.65
C ALA A 203 -19.70 20.93 -17.42
N PHE A 204 -20.84 21.60 -17.29
CA PHE A 204 -21.87 21.30 -16.30
C PHE A 204 -22.92 20.41 -16.93
N ILE A 205 -23.29 19.34 -16.26
CA ILE A 205 -24.23 18.32 -16.71
C ILE A 205 -25.32 18.19 -15.65
N ASP A 206 -26.56 18.25 -16.07
CA ASP A 206 -27.77 18.10 -15.23
C ASP A 206 -28.61 16.92 -15.73
N LEU A 207 -29.10 16.09 -14.81
CA LEU A 207 -29.91 14.92 -15.11
C LEU A 207 -31.41 15.30 -15.20
N ASN A 208 -31.90 15.42 -16.41
CA ASN A 208 -33.31 15.73 -16.64
C ASN A 208 -34.24 14.61 -16.15
N GLY A 209 -35.26 15.00 -15.43
CA GLY A 209 -36.36 14.12 -15.06
C GLY A 209 -36.19 13.29 -13.81
N LEU A 210 -35.09 13.49 -13.03
CA LEU A 210 -34.84 12.77 -11.77
C LEU A 210 -36.04 12.86 -10.81
N LYS A 211 -36.60 14.06 -10.63
CA LYS A 211 -37.80 14.26 -9.78
C LYS A 211 -38.98 13.41 -10.23
N LYS A 212 -39.27 13.35 -11.54
CA LYS A 212 -40.35 12.53 -12.08
C LYS A 212 -40.13 11.03 -11.83
N VAL A 213 -38.89 10.56 -11.95
CA VAL A 213 -38.53 9.16 -11.64
C VAL A 213 -38.74 8.88 -10.15
N ASN A 214 -38.27 9.75 -9.27
CA ASN A 214 -38.48 9.63 -7.83
C ASN A 214 -39.96 9.58 -7.45
N ASP A 215 -40.78 10.50 -8.01
CA ASP A 215 -42.21 10.60 -7.71
C ASP A 215 -42.99 9.37 -8.22
N GLN A 216 -42.59 8.78 -9.35
CA GLN A 216 -43.29 7.64 -9.97
C GLN A 216 -42.79 6.27 -9.51
N LYS A 217 -41.50 6.12 -9.21
CA LYS A 217 -40.85 4.83 -9.00
C LYS A 217 -40.04 4.74 -7.67
N GLY A 218 -40.06 5.83 -6.88
CA GLY A 218 -39.33 5.91 -5.62
C GLY A 218 -37.84 6.30 -5.76
N HIS A 219 -37.24 6.64 -4.62
CA HIS A 219 -35.86 7.14 -4.55
C HIS A 219 -34.80 6.12 -5.04
N GLU A 220 -35.04 4.81 -4.85
CA GLU A 220 -34.13 3.77 -5.35
C GLU A 220 -33.96 3.82 -6.87
N ALA A 221 -35.06 4.05 -7.60
CA ALA A 221 -35.00 4.18 -9.07
C ALA A 221 -34.31 5.49 -9.51
N GLY A 222 -34.44 6.56 -8.71
CA GLY A 222 -33.65 7.77 -8.92
C GLY A 222 -32.16 7.59 -8.67
N ASP A 223 -31.80 6.87 -7.62
CA ASP A 223 -30.43 6.55 -7.32
C ASP A 223 -29.79 5.68 -8.41
N GLU A 224 -30.55 4.74 -8.97
CA GLU A 224 -30.09 3.92 -10.11
C GLU A 224 -29.85 4.79 -11.36
N LEU A 225 -30.76 5.74 -11.66
CA LEU A 225 -30.60 6.70 -12.75
C LEU A 225 -29.28 7.51 -12.57
N ILE A 226 -29.04 8.00 -11.35
CA ILE A 226 -27.82 8.75 -11.01
C ILE A 226 -26.58 7.89 -11.19
N ARG A 227 -26.57 6.63 -10.70
CA ARG A 227 -25.44 5.69 -10.86
C ARG A 227 -25.15 5.41 -12.34
N ASN A 228 -26.18 5.20 -13.14
CA ASN A 228 -26.03 4.92 -14.57
C ASN A 228 -25.42 6.12 -15.32
N ALA A 229 -25.91 7.33 -15.04
CA ALA A 229 -25.33 8.55 -15.60
C ALA A 229 -23.87 8.75 -15.18
N ALA A 230 -23.59 8.56 -13.89
CA ALA A 230 -22.23 8.65 -13.35
C ALA A 230 -21.26 7.64 -13.99
N ALA A 231 -21.71 6.41 -14.26
CA ALA A 231 -20.91 5.40 -14.94
C ALA A 231 -20.49 5.82 -16.36
N VAL A 232 -21.44 6.40 -17.12
CA VAL A 232 -21.15 6.95 -18.46
C VAL A 232 -20.15 8.11 -18.38
N ILE A 233 -20.38 9.04 -17.45
CA ILE A 233 -19.49 10.20 -17.25
C ILE A 233 -18.10 9.74 -16.82
N LYS A 234 -17.99 8.78 -15.89
CA LYS A 234 -16.72 8.23 -15.39
C LYS A 234 -15.90 7.58 -16.51
N THR A 235 -16.56 6.85 -17.41
CA THR A 235 -15.90 6.21 -18.56
C THR A 235 -15.39 7.24 -19.56
N SER A 236 -16.16 8.31 -19.80
CA SER A 236 -15.79 9.38 -20.75
C SER A 236 -14.73 10.34 -20.21
N PHE A 237 -14.73 10.58 -18.89
CA PHE A 237 -13.85 11.53 -18.21
C PHE A 237 -13.22 10.90 -16.95
N PRO A 238 -12.35 9.89 -17.09
CA PRO A 238 -11.73 9.20 -15.94
C PRO A 238 -10.94 10.19 -15.09
N GLU A 239 -11.18 10.15 -13.75
CA GLU A 239 -10.54 11.02 -12.73
C GLU A 239 -10.73 12.54 -12.95
N LYS A 240 -11.71 12.94 -13.77
CA LYS A 240 -12.04 14.35 -14.05
C LYS A 240 -13.53 14.66 -13.88
N ALA A 241 -14.31 13.74 -13.34
CA ALA A 241 -15.73 13.85 -13.15
C ALA A 241 -16.09 14.08 -11.68
N PHE A 242 -17.00 15.01 -11.44
CA PHE A 242 -17.44 15.43 -10.11
C PHE A 242 -18.97 15.38 -10.05
N ARG A 243 -19.51 14.94 -8.91
CA ARG A 243 -20.94 15.16 -8.57
C ARG A 243 -21.00 16.28 -7.54
N ILE A 244 -21.64 17.39 -7.86
CA ILE A 244 -21.68 18.59 -7.03
C ILE A 244 -23.04 18.84 -6.36
N GLY A 245 -24.08 18.17 -6.81
CA GLY A 245 -25.46 18.25 -6.31
C GLY A 245 -26.20 16.94 -6.52
N GLY A 246 -27.50 16.94 -6.29
CA GLY A 246 -28.37 15.77 -6.45
C GLY A 246 -28.29 15.13 -7.84
N ASP A 247 -28.54 15.91 -8.87
CA ASP A 247 -28.56 15.58 -10.30
C ASP A 247 -27.48 16.32 -11.10
N GLU A 248 -26.61 17.07 -10.43
CA GLU A 248 -25.61 17.94 -11.05
C GLU A 248 -24.21 17.32 -11.06
N PHE A 249 -23.59 17.29 -12.24
CA PHE A 249 -22.23 16.82 -12.46
C PHE A 249 -21.38 17.89 -13.14
N VAL A 250 -20.07 17.82 -12.94
CA VAL A 250 -19.08 18.67 -13.61
C VAL A 250 -17.94 17.80 -14.13
N VAL A 251 -17.44 18.15 -15.29
CA VAL A 251 -16.23 17.55 -15.88
C VAL A 251 -15.30 18.63 -16.41
#